data_c1706389ae95500cf4c144b1f447ccdf
#
_entry.id   c1706389ae95500cf4c144b1f447ccdf
#
_cell.length_a   1.000
_cell.length_b   1.000
_cell.length_c   1.000
_cell.angle_alpha   90.00
_cell.angle_beta   90.00
_cell.angle_gamma   90.00
#
_symmetry.space_group_name_H-M   'P 1'
#
loop_
_entity.id
_entity.type
_entity.pdbx_description
1 polymer ?
#
loop_
_entity_poly.entity_id
_entity_poly.type
_entity_poly.pdbx_seq_one_letter_code
_entity_poly.pdbx_strand_id
1 'polypeptide(L)'
;MSLKSTVISGSGFSLSGTTVSASANESTSNRTGTVTITQNESNKTATISLSQDGDDVSSYGEWTISVSANPTSVSSSGGTSTITASAKRTVYWASGDVTEETGNPTLSTNLGSLSSSSSPSTLTLGENTSTSSRTATIRATHGGKSATCTVTQSGATPSTTYTFFINPYKVNVGSSGGSGSVTISSYKTVGSSTYDVDYSIDSSTLPSWASFNKSTSTFTIQSTTSTTGRTAKVYFD
;
A
#
# COMPACT_ATOMS: atom_id res chain seq x y z
N MET A 1 -54.67 -53.18 -9.26
CA MET A 1 -53.82 -52.46 -10.25
C MET A 1 -52.43 -52.34 -9.67
N SER A 2 -51.44 -52.87 -10.37
CA SER A 2 -50.04 -52.75 -9.98
C SER A 2 -49.40 -51.63 -10.76
N LEU A 3 -48.66 -50.70 -10.09
CA LEU A 3 -47.86 -49.64 -10.69
C LEU A 3 -46.46 -50.18 -10.97
N LYS A 4 -45.89 -49.91 -12.16
CA LYS A 4 -44.53 -50.31 -12.54
C LYS A 4 -43.47 -49.40 -11.91
N SER A 5 -43.70 -48.11 -12.03
CA SER A 5 -42.80 -47.11 -11.47
C SER A 5 -43.47 -45.77 -11.27
N THR A 6 -42.96 -45.02 -10.35
CA THR A 6 -43.29 -43.61 -10.16
C THR A 6 -41.96 -42.82 -10.10
N VAL A 7 -41.84 -41.80 -10.93
CA VAL A 7 -40.64 -40.99 -11.07
C VAL A 7 -41.01 -39.54 -10.83
N ILE A 8 -40.22 -38.84 -10.04
CA ILE A 8 -40.36 -37.41 -9.84
C ILE A 8 -39.21 -36.68 -10.50
N SER A 9 -39.49 -35.52 -11.10
CA SER A 9 -38.50 -34.57 -11.62
C SER A 9 -38.78 -33.18 -11.09
N GLY A 10 -37.77 -32.31 -11.16
CA GLY A 10 -37.80 -30.96 -10.64
C GLY A 10 -37.01 -30.83 -9.34
N SER A 11 -36.17 -29.78 -9.24
CA SER A 11 -35.37 -29.55 -8.04
C SER A 11 -36.26 -29.17 -6.85
N GLY A 12 -35.89 -29.64 -5.66
CA GLY A 12 -36.60 -29.34 -4.41
C GLY A 12 -37.89 -30.16 -4.21
N PHE A 13 -38.28 -31.05 -5.10
CA PHE A 13 -39.34 -31.99 -4.88
C PHE A 13 -38.80 -33.39 -4.60
N SER A 14 -39.47 -34.10 -3.72
CA SER A 14 -39.16 -35.52 -3.38
C SER A 14 -40.41 -36.33 -3.31
N LEU A 15 -40.27 -37.63 -3.54
CA LEU A 15 -41.41 -38.60 -3.54
C LEU A 15 -41.07 -39.73 -2.57
N SER A 16 -41.98 -39.99 -1.60
CA SER A 16 -41.90 -41.16 -0.72
C SER A 16 -43.25 -41.88 -0.72
N GLY A 17 -43.26 -43.09 -1.34
CA GLY A 17 -44.48 -43.80 -1.59
C GLY A 17 -45.41 -43.02 -2.55
N THR A 18 -46.54 -42.55 -2.05
CA THR A 18 -47.51 -41.73 -2.78
C THR A 18 -47.51 -40.28 -2.34
N THR A 19 -46.60 -39.91 -1.46
CA THR A 19 -46.51 -38.53 -0.89
C THR A 19 -45.43 -37.76 -1.56
N VAL A 20 -45.78 -36.59 -2.16
CA VAL A 20 -44.85 -35.61 -2.70
C VAL A 20 -44.55 -34.61 -1.56
N SER A 21 -43.29 -34.34 -1.33
CA SER A 21 -42.82 -33.30 -0.45
C SER A 21 -42.02 -32.27 -1.23
N ALA A 22 -42.07 -30.99 -0.81
CA ALA A 22 -41.25 -29.91 -1.31
C ALA A 22 -40.45 -29.28 -0.18
N SER A 23 -39.17 -29.01 -0.41
CA SER A 23 -38.39 -28.15 0.51
C SER A 23 -38.84 -26.71 0.36
N ALA A 24 -38.39 -25.80 1.26
CA ALA A 24 -38.59 -24.34 1.09
C ALA A 24 -38.04 -23.87 -0.29
N ASN A 25 -38.75 -22.94 -0.91
CA ASN A 25 -38.30 -22.30 -2.15
C ASN A 25 -37.85 -20.88 -1.84
N GLU A 26 -36.55 -20.71 -1.53
CA GLU A 26 -35.94 -19.42 -1.18
C GLU A 26 -35.69 -18.51 -2.40
N SER A 27 -36.21 -18.87 -3.57
CA SER A 27 -36.15 -18.08 -4.80
C SER A 27 -37.44 -17.30 -4.96
N THR A 28 -37.38 -16.07 -5.49
CA THR A 28 -38.55 -15.27 -5.88
C THR A 28 -39.28 -15.86 -7.12
N SER A 29 -38.73 -16.87 -7.77
CA SER A 29 -39.33 -17.50 -8.92
C SER A 29 -39.98 -18.82 -8.55
N ASN A 30 -41.17 -19.05 -9.10
CA ASN A 30 -41.86 -20.33 -8.96
C ASN A 30 -41.00 -21.48 -9.54
N ARG A 31 -41.01 -22.62 -8.90
CA ARG A 31 -40.40 -23.83 -9.41
C ARG A 31 -41.44 -24.88 -9.76
N THR A 32 -41.14 -25.68 -10.77
CA THR A 32 -42.05 -26.69 -11.26
C THR A 32 -41.36 -28.05 -11.32
N GLY A 33 -42.17 -29.11 -11.27
CA GLY A 33 -41.72 -30.47 -11.41
C GLY A 33 -42.85 -31.34 -12.00
N THR A 34 -42.59 -32.61 -12.20
CA THR A 34 -43.59 -33.58 -12.63
C THR A 34 -43.46 -34.89 -11.88
N VAL A 35 -44.56 -35.52 -11.60
CA VAL A 35 -44.61 -36.94 -11.19
C VAL A 35 -45.14 -37.72 -12.36
N THR A 36 -44.37 -38.71 -12.84
CA THR A 36 -44.77 -39.63 -13.91
C THR A 36 -45.05 -41.00 -13.30
N ILE A 37 -46.26 -41.49 -13.54
CA ILE A 37 -46.74 -42.81 -13.06
C ILE A 37 -46.86 -43.70 -14.27
N THR A 38 -46.28 -44.91 -14.21
CA THR A 38 -46.33 -45.91 -15.28
C THR A 38 -47.09 -47.13 -14.83
N GLN A 39 -48.13 -47.52 -15.60
CA GLN A 39 -48.91 -48.72 -15.36
C GLN A 39 -48.12 -49.98 -15.77
N ASN A 40 -48.16 -51.05 -14.94
CA ASN A 40 -47.33 -52.25 -15.12
C ASN A 40 -47.62 -53.00 -16.41
N GLU A 41 -48.89 -53.23 -16.72
CA GLU A 41 -49.30 -54.12 -17.79
C GLU A 41 -49.29 -53.44 -19.18
N SER A 42 -49.67 -52.21 -19.30
CA SER A 42 -49.85 -51.52 -20.57
C SER A 42 -48.70 -50.52 -20.86
N ASN A 43 -47.78 -50.29 -19.94
CA ASN A 43 -46.76 -49.25 -19.99
C ASN A 43 -47.31 -47.83 -20.28
N LYS A 44 -48.62 -47.63 -20.11
CA LYS A 44 -49.20 -46.29 -20.21
C LYS A 44 -48.74 -45.42 -19.05
N THR A 45 -48.48 -44.16 -19.35
CA THR A 45 -48.02 -43.16 -18.39
C THR A 45 -49.08 -42.10 -18.17
N ALA A 46 -49.12 -41.61 -16.94
CA ALA A 46 -49.83 -40.37 -16.55
C ALA A 46 -48.86 -39.44 -15.82
N THR A 47 -49.01 -38.14 -16.01
CA THR A 47 -48.18 -37.14 -15.36
C THR A 47 -49.03 -36.22 -14.51
N ILE A 48 -48.44 -35.81 -13.36
CA ILE A 48 -48.97 -34.78 -12.48
C ILE A 48 -47.96 -33.63 -12.51
N SER A 49 -48.39 -32.43 -12.85
CA SER A 49 -47.58 -31.24 -12.73
C SER A 49 -47.52 -30.77 -11.28
N LEU A 50 -46.36 -30.40 -10.84
CA LEU A 50 -46.10 -29.79 -9.53
C LEU A 50 -45.71 -28.33 -9.75
N SER A 51 -46.20 -27.45 -8.91
CA SER A 51 -45.78 -26.06 -8.82
C SER A 51 -45.62 -25.68 -7.36
N GLN A 52 -44.59 -24.93 -7.08
CA GLN A 52 -44.41 -24.26 -5.80
C GLN A 52 -44.06 -22.80 -6.06
N ASP A 53 -44.79 -21.90 -5.41
CA ASP A 53 -44.52 -20.48 -5.55
C ASP A 53 -43.16 -20.15 -4.98
N GLY A 54 -42.59 -19.06 -5.51
CA GLY A 54 -41.38 -18.43 -4.93
C GLY A 54 -41.69 -17.84 -3.58
N ASP A 55 -40.65 -17.64 -2.78
CA ASP A 55 -40.77 -16.87 -1.56
C ASP A 55 -40.60 -15.38 -1.86
N ASP A 56 -41.36 -14.52 -1.20
CA ASP A 56 -41.24 -13.08 -1.34
C ASP A 56 -40.22 -12.51 -0.36
N VAL A 57 -39.43 -11.54 -0.83
CA VAL A 57 -38.54 -10.79 0.05
C VAL A 57 -39.39 -9.86 0.92
N SER A 58 -39.34 -10.06 2.23
CA SER A 58 -40.03 -9.21 3.21
C SER A 58 -39.32 -7.89 3.42
N SER A 59 -38.00 -7.93 3.55
CA SER A 59 -37.18 -6.73 3.71
C SER A 59 -35.70 -7.00 3.46
N TYR A 60 -34.95 -5.91 3.26
CA TYR A 60 -33.49 -5.94 3.17
C TYR A 60 -32.86 -5.23 4.35
N GLY A 61 -31.85 -5.83 4.92
CA GLY A 61 -30.96 -5.17 5.86
C GLY A 61 -30.05 -4.15 5.14
N GLU A 62 -29.38 -3.33 5.93
CA GLU A 62 -28.41 -2.37 5.43
C GLU A 62 -27.15 -3.06 4.88
N TRP A 63 -26.56 -2.49 3.86
CA TRP A 63 -25.28 -2.95 3.33
C TRP A 63 -24.15 -2.69 4.34
N THR A 64 -23.33 -3.70 4.59
CA THR A 64 -22.08 -3.62 5.32
C THR A 64 -20.94 -3.76 4.33
N ILE A 65 -20.00 -2.80 4.32
CA ILE A 65 -18.86 -2.77 3.41
C ILE A 65 -17.58 -2.97 4.20
N SER A 66 -16.70 -3.82 3.70
CA SER A 66 -15.32 -3.94 4.16
C SER A 66 -14.36 -3.60 3.03
N VAL A 67 -13.22 -2.99 3.37
CA VAL A 67 -12.12 -2.73 2.45
C VAL A 67 -10.80 -2.84 3.20
N SER A 68 -9.82 -3.45 2.58
CA SER A 68 -8.47 -3.64 3.14
C SER A 68 -7.40 -3.44 2.07
N ALA A 69 -6.19 -3.14 2.52
CA ALA A 69 -5.00 -2.99 1.69
C ALA A 69 -3.87 -3.86 2.24
N ASN A 70 -3.11 -4.49 1.34
CA ASN A 70 -1.92 -5.26 1.70
C ASN A 70 -0.83 -5.13 0.61
N PRO A 71 0.36 -4.59 0.94
CA PRO A 71 0.76 -3.99 2.22
C PRO A 71 0.06 -2.64 2.49
N THR A 72 0.03 -2.21 3.76
CA THR A 72 -0.51 -0.91 4.18
C THR A 72 0.51 0.23 4.10
N SER A 73 1.73 -0.08 3.69
CA SER A 73 2.80 0.91 3.49
C SER A 73 3.70 0.52 2.33
N VAL A 74 4.23 1.54 1.64
CA VAL A 74 5.21 1.42 0.56
C VAL A 74 6.36 2.41 0.75
N SER A 75 7.50 2.15 0.09
CA SER A 75 8.68 3.02 0.15
C SER A 75 8.49 4.33 -0.61
N SER A 76 9.42 5.28 -0.42
CA SER A 76 9.45 6.54 -1.18
C SER A 76 9.62 6.33 -2.68
N SER A 77 10.32 5.28 -3.11
CA SER A 77 10.51 4.95 -4.54
C SER A 77 9.22 4.48 -5.24
N GLY A 78 8.12 4.35 -4.50
CA GLY A 78 6.87 3.82 -5.01
C GLY A 78 6.67 2.35 -4.69
N GLY A 79 5.57 1.81 -5.19
CA GLY A 79 5.21 0.41 -4.98
C GLY A 79 3.73 0.15 -5.22
N THR A 80 3.32 -1.08 -4.93
CA THR A 80 1.95 -1.53 -5.13
C THR A 80 1.35 -2.08 -3.85
N SER A 81 0.02 -2.01 -3.75
CA SER A 81 -0.76 -2.63 -2.68
C SER A 81 -2.00 -3.28 -3.29
N THR A 82 -2.30 -4.50 -2.86
CA THR A 82 -3.53 -5.19 -3.23
C THR A 82 -4.68 -4.68 -2.37
N ILE A 83 -5.75 -4.24 -3.03
CA ILE A 83 -6.98 -3.74 -2.40
C ILE A 83 -8.06 -4.80 -2.55
N THR A 84 -8.63 -5.21 -1.42
CA THR A 84 -9.75 -6.17 -1.39
C THR A 84 -10.94 -5.52 -0.70
N ALA A 85 -12.11 -5.61 -1.31
CA ALA A 85 -13.35 -5.09 -0.75
C ALA A 85 -14.50 -6.07 -0.97
N SER A 86 -15.47 -6.05 -0.06
CA SER A 86 -16.71 -6.81 -0.15
C SER A 86 -17.88 -6.00 0.40
N ALA A 87 -19.07 -6.30 -0.09
CA ALA A 87 -20.33 -5.79 0.46
C ALA A 87 -21.26 -6.95 0.77
N LYS A 88 -21.99 -6.85 1.87
CA LYS A 88 -22.92 -7.87 2.32
C LYS A 88 -24.15 -7.21 2.96
N ARG A 89 -25.32 -7.81 2.77
CA ARG A 89 -26.52 -7.47 3.51
C ARG A 89 -27.36 -8.70 3.82
N THR A 90 -28.17 -8.58 4.83
CA THR A 90 -29.17 -9.61 5.17
C THR A 90 -30.40 -9.45 4.31
N VAL A 91 -30.96 -10.57 3.86
CA VAL A 91 -32.26 -10.63 3.17
C VAL A 91 -33.22 -11.39 4.08
N TYR A 92 -34.37 -10.77 4.39
CA TYR A 92 -35.44 -11.36 5.18
C TYR A 92 -36.56 -11.79 4.25
N TRP A 93 -36.95 -13.05 4.30
CA TRP A 93 -37.97 -13.64 3.48
C TRP A 93 -39.33 -13.69 4.19
N ALA A 94 -40.41 -13.72 3.45
CA ALA A 94 -41.75 -13.80 4.01
C ALA A 94 -42.02 -15.12 4.74
N SER A 95 -41.32 -16.20 4.37
CA SER A 95 -41.30 -17.47 5.10
C SER A 95 -40.72 -17.38 6.51
N GLY A 96 -39.99 -16.30 6.84
CA GLY A 96 -39.20 -16.15 8.05
C GLY A 96 -37.74 -16.58 7.91
N ASP A 97 -37.33 -17.05 6.73
CA ASP A 97 -35.94 -17.39 6.43
C ASP A 97 -35.09 -16.14 6.34
N VAL A 98 -33.79 -16.29 6.59
CA VAL A 98 -32.79 -15.22 6.57
C VAL A 98 -31.59 -15.69 5.76
N THR A 99 -31.23 -14.93 4.72
CA THR A 99 -30.05 -15.23 3.89
C THR A 99 -29.12 -14.02 3.80
N GLU A 100 -27.93 -14.22 3.24
CA GLU A 100 -26.95 -13.16 2.99
C GLU A 100 -26.85 -12.90 1.49
N GLU A 101 -27.00 -11.66 1.08
CA GLU A 101 -26.71 -11.18 -0.27
C GLU A 101 -25.34 -10.50 -0.31
N THR A 102 -24.53 -10.81 -1.32
CA THR A 102 -23.23 -10.19 -1.54
C THR A 102 -23.30 -9.21 -2.71
N GLY A 103 -22.56 -8.11 -2.60
CA GLY A 103 -22.44 -7.09 -3.63
C GLY A 103 -20.98 -6.83 -4.02
N ASN A 104 -20.80 -6.21 -5.16
CA ASN A 104 -19.49 -5.81 -5.67
C ASN A 104 -19.29 -4.29 -5.43
N PRO A 105 -18.46 -3.89 -4.44
CA PRO A 105 -18.17 -2.48 -4.20
C PRO A 105 -17.38 -1.86 -5.35
N THR A 106 -17.67 -0.58 -5.63
CA THR A 106 -16.87 0.25 -6.52
C THR A 106 -15.75 0.91 -5.73
N LEU A 107 -14.51 0.79 -6.23
CA LEU A 107 -13.29 1.33 -5.61
C LEU A 107 -12.89 2.66 -6.25
N SER A 108 -12.40 3.58 -5.42
CA SER A 108 -11.76 4.84 -5.83
C SER A 108 -10.59 5.18 -4.92
N THR A 109 -9.66 6.01 -5.38
CA THR A 109 -8.51 6.51 -4.60
C THR A 109 -8.29 7.98 -4.84
N ASN A 110 -7.74 8.68 -3.85
CA ASN A 110 -7.32 10.08 -3.96
C ASN A 110 -5.86 10.25 -4.41
N LEU A 111 -5.06 9.18 -4.39
CA LEU A 111 -3.64 9.20 -4.73
C LEU A 111 -3.25 7.89 -5.44
N GLY A 112 -2.41 8.02 -6.49
CA GLY A 112 -2.01 6.86 -7.30
C GLY A 112 -3.10 6.43 -8.28
N SER A 113 -3.00 5.20 -8.77
CA SER A 113 -3.96 4.60 -9.69
C SER A 113 -4.36 3.22 -9.25
N LEU A 114 -5.62 2.86 -9.49
CA LEU A 114 -6.15 1.51 -9.31
C LEU A 114 -6.16 0.78 -10.66
N SER A 115 -5.80 -0.49 -10.68
CA SER A 115 -5.86 -1.34 -11.89
C SER A 115 -7.30 -1.60 -12.35
N SER A 116 -8.26 -1.54 -11.42
CA SER A 116 -9.70 -1.72 -11.64
C SER A 116 -10.50 -0.95 -10.60
N SER A 117 -11.69 -0.52 -10.96
CA SER A 117 -12.69 -0.02 -10.00
C SER A 117 -13.45 -1.12 -9.26
N SER A 118 -13.16 -2.39 -9.54
CA SER A 118 -13.76 -3.56 -8.88
C SER A 118 -12.74 -4.26 -7.99
N SER A 119 -13.21 -4.95 -6.96
CA SER A 119 -12.39 -5.79 -6.09
C SER A 119 -12.16 -7.19 -6.68
N PRO A 120 -10.95 -7.79 -6.58
CA PRO A 120 -9.71 -7.15 -6.07
C PRO A 120 -9.10 -6.18 -7.08
N SER A 121 -8.33 -5.21 -6.59
CA SER A 121 -7.63 -4.22 -7.42
C SER A 121 -6.21 -4.00 -6.92
N THR A 122 -5.31 -3.53 -7.78
CA THR A 122 -3.95 -3.13 -7.41
C THR A 122 -3.85 -1.62 -7.39
N LEU A 123 -3.55 -1.03 -6.23
CA LEU A 123 -3.13 0.35 -6.11
C LEU A 123 -1.66 0.46 -6.48
N THR A 124 -1.33 1.38 -7.38
CA THR A 124 0.06 1.72 -7.75
C THR A 124 0.36 3.15 -7.31
N LEU A 125 1.42 3.33 -6.52
CA LEU A 125 1.96 4.63 -6.10
C LEU A 125 3.31 4.85 -6.78
N GLY A 126 3.45 5.97 -7.49
CA GLY A 126 4.72 6.42 -8.04
C GLY A 126 5.65 6.98 -6.96
N GLU A 127 6.86 7.40 -7.34
CA GLU A 127 7.85 7.96 -6.43
C GLU A 127 7.32 9.17 -5.64
N ASN A 128 7.66 9.22 -4.35
CA ASN A 128 7.47 10.37 -3.46
C ASN A 128 8.81 11.08 -3.25
N THR A 129 9.06 12.15 -3.97
CA THR A 129 10.29 12.95 -3.86
C THR A 129 10.29 13.90 -2.66
N SER A 130 9.13 14.10 -2.01
CA SER A 130 9.04 14.87 -0.76
C SER A 130 9.66 14.09 0.40
N THR A 131 10.30 14.79 1.33
CA THR A 131 10.78 14.19 2.59
C THR A 131 9.66 13.85 3.57
N SER A 132 8.44 14.32 3.31
CA SER A 132 7.25 13.99 4.10
C SER A 132 6.55 12.77 3.54
N SER A 133 6.03 11.92 4.42
CA SER A 133 5.15 10.82 4.03
C SER A 133 3.82 11.35 3.46
N ARG A 134 3.17 10.55 2.60
CA ARG A 134 1.84 10.83 2.07
C ARG A 134 0.95 9.60 2.17
N THR A 135 -0.37 9.78 2.16
CA THR A 135 -1.33 8.71 2.38
C THR A 135 -2.32 8.66 1.22
N ALA A 136 -2.44 7.47 0.61
CA ALA A 136 -3.52 7.14 -0.28
C ALA A 136 -4.72 6.65 0.54
N THR A 137 -5.88 7.22 0.32
CA THR A 137 -7.16 6.77 0.89
C THR A 137 -7.96 6.09 -0.20
N ILE A 138 -8.25 4.82 0.01
CA ILE A 138 -9.07 4.01 -0.89
C ILE A 138 -10.48 3.96 -0.30
N ARG A 139 -11.46 4.28 -1.12
CA ARG A 139 -12.87 4.22 -0.75
C ARG A 139 -13.59 3.14 -1.55
N ALA A 140 -14.31 2.28 -0.86
CA ALA A 140 -15.22 1.30 -1.42
C ALA A 140 -16.65 1.76 -1.19
N THR A 141 -17.52 1.70 -2.23
CA THR A 141 -18.92 2.13 -2.17
C THR A 141 -19.83 1.06 -2.77
N HIS A 142 -20.96 0.80 -2.12
CA HIS A 142 -22.03 -0.06 -2.62
C HIS A 142 -23.35 0.28 -1.91
N GLY A 143 -24.47 0.28 -2.64
CA GLY A 143 -25.81 0.48 -2.06
C GLY A 143 -25.94 1.72 -1.16
N GLY A 144 -25.28 2.83 -1.51
CA GLY A 144 -25.30 4.08 -0.73
C GLY A 144 -24.40 4.06 0.52
N LYS A 145 -23.74 2.95 0.85
CA LYS A 145 -22.78 2.83 1.97
C LYS A 145 -21.35 2.90 1.46
N SER A 146 -20.43 3.23 2.37
CA SER A 146 -18.99 3.26 2.04
C SER A 146 -18.13 2.87 3.23
N ALA A 147 -16.94 2.35 2.90
CA ALA A 147 -15.83 2.12 3.83
C ALA A 147 -14.52 2.63 3.22
N THR A 148 -13.52 2.89 4.03
CA THR A 148 -12.21 3.36 3.59
C THR A 148 -11.09 2.56 4.24
N CYS A 149 -9.98 2.39 3.51
CA CYS A 149 -8.69 1.99 4.04
C CYS A 149 -7.59 2.91 3.52
N THR A 150 -6.40 2.82 4.09
CA THR A 150 -5.29 3.70 3.73
C THR A 150 -4.03 2.92 3.43
N VAL A 151 -3.20 3.47 2.54
CA VAL A 151 -1.84 3.04 2.27
C VAL A 151 -0.92 4.24 2.46
N THR A 152 0.05 4.12 3.36
CA THR A 152 1.03 5.18 3.64
C THR A 152 2.26 4.98 2.77
N GLN A 153 2.73 6.04 2.13
CA GLN A 153 4.00 6.05 1.41
C GLN A 153 5.02 6.90 2.18
N SER A 154 6.20 6.34 2.42
CA SER A 154 7.30 7.07 3.08
C SER A 154 7.74 8.28 2.27
N GLY A 155 8.28 9.29 2.94
CA GLY A 155 9.01 10.38 2.30
C GLY A 155 10.39 9.93 1.82
N ALA A 156 10.94 10.67 0.85
CA ALA A 156 12.32 10.47 0.40
C ALA A 156 13.31 10.78 1.54
N THR A 157 14.40 10.06 1.59
CA THR A 157 15.51 10.39 2.49
C THR A 157 16.15 11.68 2.01
N PRO A 158 16.35 12.70 2.87
CA PRO A 158 17.04 13.92 2.49
C PRO A 158 18.45 13.63 1.96
N SER A 159 18.84 14.28 0.86
CA SER A 159 20.20 14.22 0.36
C SER A 159 21.18 14.82 1.36
N THR A 160 22.35 14.20 1.51
CA THR A 160 23.45 14.75 2.32
C THR A 160 24.61 15.11 1.41
N THR A 161 25.08 16.36 1.50
CA THR A 161 26.29 16.84 0.84
C THR A 161 27.28 17.35 1.87
N TYR A 162 28.58 17.15 1.62
CA TYR A 162 29.65 17.66 2.45
C TYR A 162 30.37 18.78 1.72
N THR A 163 30.70 19.84 2.43
CA THR A 163 31.48 20.97 1.93
C THR A 163 32.69 21.17 2.82
N PHE A 164 33.86 21.19 2.17
CA PHE A 164 35.10 21.56 2.82
C PHE A 164 35.82 22.57 1.94
N PHE A 165 36.13 23.74 2.50
CA PHE A 165 36.72 24.83 1.74
C PHE A 165 37.68 25.62 2.63
N ILE A 166 38.83 26.00 2.03
CA ILE A 166 39.88 26.82 2.72
C ILE A 166 40.18 28.04 1.88
N ASN A 167 40.23 29.21 2.51
CA ASN A 167 40.57 30.46 1.86
C ASN A 167 41.38 31.38 2.80
N PRO A 168 42.53 31.93 2.41
CA PRO A 168 43.26 31.61 1.18
C PRO A 168 43.88 30.21 1.22
N TYR A 169 44.06 29.58 0.08
CA TYR A 169 44.69 28.24 -0.06
C TYR A 169 46.23 28.33 0.07
N LYS A 170 46.80 29.53 0.24
CA LYS A 170 48.23 29.76 0.39
C LYS A 170 48.51 30.85 1.41
N VAL A 171 49.36 30.56 2.37
CA VAL A 171 49.89 31.52 3.35
C VAL A 171 51.34 31.81 2.98
N ASN A 172 51.65 33.08 2.77
CA ASN A 172 53.00 33.57 2.47
C ASN A 172 53.48 34.50 3.61
N VAL A 173 54.71 34.26 4.08
CA VAL A 173 55.38 35.14 5.01
C VAL A 173 56.81 35.45 4.54
N GLY A 174 57.39 36.55 5.00
CA GLY A 174 58.77 36.90 4.67
C GLY A 174 59.79 35.99 5.37
N SER A 175 61.09 36.24 5.09
CA SER A 175 62.19 35.44 5.67
C SER A 175 62.31 35.56 7.19
N SER A 176 61.79 36.61 7.79
CA SER A 176 61.67 36.78 9.26
C SER A 176 60.63 35.86 9.94
N GLY A 177 59.89 35.10 9.14
CA GLY A 177 58.76 34.33 9.63
C GLY A 177 57.53 35.21 9.84
N GLY A 178 56.48 34.61 10.45
CA GLY A 178 55.23 35.30 10.71
C GLY A 178 54.02 34.38 10.77
N SER A 179 52.85 34.94 10.78
CA SER A 179 51.59 34.20 10.83
C SER A 179 50.66 34.60 9.71
N GLY A 180 49.84 33.68 9.26
CA GLY A 180 48.75 33.92 8.32
C GLY A 180 47.53 33.08 8.64
N SER A 181 46.39 33.74 8.67
CA SER A 181 45.11 33.05 8.94
C SER A 181 44.44 32.58 7.65
N VAL A 182 43.72 31.52 7.79
CA VAL A 182 42.84 30.94 6.74
C VAL A 182 41.42 30.85 7.27
N THR A 183 40.46 31.01 6.42
CA THR A 183 39.07 30.67 6.74
C THR A 183 38.82 29.24 6.30
N ILE A 184 38.33 28.40 7.22
CA ILE A 184 37.99 27.02 6.93
C ILE A 184 36.49 26.89 7.11
N SER A 185 35.82 26.39 6.06
CA SER A 185 34.42 26.06 6.09
C SER A 185 34.29 24.54 5.94
N SER A 186 33.80 23.87 6.99
CA SER A 186 33.62 22.43 7.06
C SER A 186 32.23 22.14 7.58
N TYR A 187 31.33 21.72 6.72
CA TYR A 187 29.94 21.44 7.10
C TYR A 187 29.30 20.39 6.18
N LYS A 188 28.21 19.79 6.68
CA LYS A 188 27.31 18.95 5.89
C LYS A 188 25.95 19.63 5.78
N THR A 189 25.30 19.48 4.62
CA THR A 189 23.92 19.89 4.38
C THR A 189 23.06 18.65 4.23
N VAL A 190 22.01 18.54 5.03
CA VAL A 190 21.01 17.47 4.99
C VAL A 190 19.66 18.09 4.64
N GLY A 191 19.18 17.89 3.42
CA GLY A 191 18.05 18.64 2.90
C GLY A 191 18.33 20.15 2.85
N SER A 192 17.64 20.94 3.67
CA SER A 192 17.84 22.40 3.80
C SER A 192 18.63 22.81 5.05
N SER A 193 19.02 21.86 5.90
CA SER A 193 19.69 22.15 7.17
C SER A 193 21.19 21.93 7.05
N THR A 194 21.98 22.88 7.61
CA THR A 194 23.44 22.83 7.60
C THR A 194 23.95 22.54 9.03
N TYR A 195 24.95 21.68 9.12
CA TYR A 195 25.58 21.26 10.37
C TYR A 195 27.09 21.34 10.23
N ASP A 196 27.77 21.90 11.22
CA ASP A 196 29.22 21.92 11.24
C ASP A 196 29.76 20.47 11.29
N VAL A 197 30.85 20.24 10.57
CA VAL A 197 31.60 18.99 10.58
C VAL A 197 32.99 19.31 11.07
N ASP A 198 33.44 18.58 12.09
CA ASP A 198 34.79 18.75 12.60
C ASP A 198 35.81 18.32 11.54
N TYR A 199 37.00 18.89 11.61
CA TYR A 199 38.11 18.57 10.71
C TYR A 199 39.40 18.44 11.51
N SER A 200 40.38 17.74 11.00
CA SER A 200 41.72 17.69 11.54
C SER A 200 42.75 18.10 10.50
N ILE A 201 43.92 18.48 10.96
CA ILE A 201 45.09 18.65 10.09
C ILE A 201 45.88 17.34 10.11
N ASP A 202 46.27 16.86 8.92
CA ASP A 202 47.23 15.78 8.85
C ASP A 202 48.59 16.26 9.33
N SER A 203 48.87 15.99 10.59
CA SER A 203 50.09 16.44 11.25
C SER A 203 51.36 15.90 10.61
N SER A 204 51.29 14.79 9.87
CA SER A 204 52.45 14.23 9.15
C SER A 204 52.86 15.10 7.95
N THR A 205 51.93 15.95 7.46
CA THR A 205 52.19 16.85 6.31
C THR A 205 52.63 18.24 6.78
N LEU A 206 52.48 18.54 8.10
CA LEU A 206 52.89 19.83 8.68
C LEU A 206 54.40 19.82 8.92
N PRO A 207 55.17 20.65 8.21
CA PRO A 207 56.63 20.66 8.38
C PRO A 207 57.03 21.20 9.71
N SER A 208 58.20 20.79 10.23
CA SER A 208 58.74 21.20 11.55
C SER A 208 58.93 22.71 11.74
N TRP A 209 59.02 23.45 10.64
CA TRP A 209 59.14 24.92 10.64
C TRP A 209 57.80 25.68 10.59
N ALA A 210 56.69 24.96 10.68
CA ALA A 210 55.36 25.54 10.72
C ALA A 210 54.52 24.90 11.83
N SER A 211 53.58 25.66 12.35
CA SER A 211 52.54 25.18 13.28
C SER A 211 51.18 25.71 12.84
N PHE A 212 50.10 24.99 13.19
CA PHE A 212 48.73 25.40 12.96
C PHE A 212 47.94 25.44 14.26
N ASN A 213 47.27 26.53 14.48
CA ASN A 213 46.32 26.68 15.58
C ASN A 213 44.89 26.54 15.04
N LYS A 214 44.23 25.43 15.37
CA LYS A 214 42.86 25.13 14.91
C LYS A 214 41.84 26.15 15.42
N SER A 215 41.96 26.60 16.66
CA SER A 215 40.97 27.52 17.26
C SER A 215 40.95 28.90 16.61
N THR A 216 42.06 29.33 16.07
CA THR A 216 42.24 30.63 15.37
C THR A 216 42.39 30.44 13.85
N SER A 217 42.46 29.22 13.38
CA SER A 217 42.73 28.85 11.97
C SER A 217 43.97 29.57 11.40
N THR A 218 45.05 29.61 12.22
CA THR A 218 46.25 30.39 11.92
C THR A 218 47.47 29.49 11.79
N PHE A 219 48.20 29.67 10.68
CA PHE A 219 49.54 29.12 10.51
C PHE A 219 50.58 30.10 11.05
N THR A 220 51.53 29.59 11.81
CA THR A 220 52.74 30.31 12.21
C THR A 220 53.94 29.65 11.56
N ILE A 221 54.75 30.46 10.89
CA ILE A 221 55.90 30.01 10.10
C ILE A 221 57.16 30.60 10.68
N GLN A 222 58.13 29.77 11.00
CA GLN A 222 59.41 30.18 11.59
C GLN A 222 60.29 30.92 10.56
N SER A 223 61.17 31.80 11.06
CA SER A 223 62.19 32.50 10.28
C SER A 223 63.13 31.55 9.54
N THR A 224 63.72 31.99 8.46
CA THR A 224 64.76 31.25 7.70
C THR A 224 65.86 32.15 7.28
N THR A 225 67.08 31.60 7.39
CA THR A 225 68.29 32.25 6.87
C THR A 225 68.64 31.77 5.45
N SER A 226 67.85 30.84 4.91
CA SER A 226 68.02 30.33 3.55
C SER A 226 67.65 31.40 2.52
N THR A 227 68.47 31.51 1.48
CA THR A 227 68.23 32.39 0.31
C THR A 227 67.14 31.81 -0.65
N THR A 228 66.81 30.53 -0.45
CA THR A 228 65.72 29.84 -1.20
C THR A 228 64.50 29.73 -0.34
N GLY A 229 63.32 30.08 -0.89
CA GLY A 229 62.02 29.92 -0.18
C GLY A 229 61.74 28.50 0.18
N ARG A 230 60.97 28.27 1.30
CA ARG A 230 60.46 26.96 1.73
C ARG A 230 58.98 26.91 1.39
N THR A 231 58.54 25.74 0.85
CA THR A 231 57.13 25.45 0.60
C THR A 231 56.77 24.07 1.11
N ALA A 232 55.56 23.93 1.59
CA ALA A 232 54.98 22.64 1.92
C ALA A 232 53.50 22.63 1.56
N LYS A 233 52.94 21.46 1.31
CA LYS A 233 51.50 21.22 1.22
C LYS A 233 51.07 20.59 2.53
N VAL A 234 50.03 21.14 3.11
CA VAL A 234 49.40 20.62 4.33
C VAL A 234 48.02 20.14 3.97
N TYR A 235 47.67 18.94 4.42
CA TYR A 235 46.40 18.32 4.17
C TYR A 235 45.52 18.38 5.43
N PHE A 236 44.22 18.35 5.18
CA PHE A 236 43.17 18.30 6.21
C PHE A 236 42.29 17.07 5.96
N ASP A 237 41.86 16.40 7.05
CA ASP A 237 40.99 15.25 7.07
C ASP A 237 39.62 15.59 7.68
#